data_e0969a9da2825bad0d471255b1ab0b14
#
_entry.id   e0969a9da2825bad0d471255b1ab0b14
#
_cell.length_a   1.000
_cell.length_b   1.000
_cell.length_c   1.000
_cell.angle_alpha   90.00
_cell.angle_beta   90.00
_cell.angle_gamma   90.00
#
_symmetry.space_group_name_H-M   'P 1'
#
loop_
_entity.id
_entity.type
_entity.pdbx_description
1 polymer ?
#
loop_
_entity_poly.entity_id
_entity_poly.type
_entity_poly.pdbx_seq_one_letter_code
_entity_poly.pdbx_strand_id
1 'polypeptide(L)'
;MSTERSVSVMKKILGCIRKADRDFSLIEDGDKIAVGVSGGKDSMALLYALHLYQKFAPVKFELVGITLKLGFPGMDFNPVVEFCEKHGIEYHLVDTEVYEILKLNGTPDGKIPCSLCSKFKKAILIKKGTELGCNKISMAHHADDAVETLVMNTIYNGFLSTFKPKMYLDRTDVTFIRPLVYCYEDDIIAAANRHVPIVPSTC
;
A
#
# COMPACT_ATOMS: atom_id res chain seq x y z
N MET A 1 -14.12 -14.88 23.62
CA MET A 1 -13.35 -13.61 23.79
C MET A 1 -12.41 -13.23 22.62
N SER A 2 -11.91 -14.17 21.80
CA SER A 2 -10.99 -13.79 20.68
C SER A 2 -11.69 -13.23 19.44
N THR A 3 -12.86 -13.72 19.09
CA THR A 3 -13.59 -13.37 17.85
C THR A 3 -14.21 -11.97 17.90
N GLU A 4 -14.76 -11.54 19.03
CA GLU A 4 -15.35 -10.21 19.20
C GLU A 4 -14.30 -9.08 19.14
N ARG A 5 -13.12 -9.28 19.74
CA ARG A 5 -12.00 -8.34 19.61
C ARG A 5 -11.47 -8.24 18.17
N SER A 6 -11.51 -9.34 17.42
CA SER A 6 -11.09 -9.38 16.02
C SER A 6 -11.99 -8.53 15.12
N VAL A 7 -13.29 -8.71 15.25
CA VAL A 7 -14.32 -7.91 14.53
C VAL A 7 -14.22 -6.42 14.90
N SER A 8 -13.85 -6.11 16.15
CA SER A 8 -13.69 -4.74 16.63
C SER A 8 -12.54 -4.00 15.97
N VAL A 9 -11.35 -4.64 15.79
CA VAL A 9 -10.17 -3.97 15.22
C VAL A 9 -10.36 -3.67 13.74
N MET A 10 -10.83 -4.61 12.94
CA MET A 10 -11.11 -4.37 11.52
C MET A 10 -12.19 -3.29 11.34
N LYS A 11 -13.23 -3.27 12.17
CA LYS A 11 -14.23 -2.19 12.18
C LYS A 11 -13.59 -0.81 12.43
N LYS A 12 -12.60 -0.74 13.31
CA LYS A 12 -11.86 0.51 13.59
C LYS A 12 -11.11 0.99 12.34
N ILE A 13 -10.37 0.11 11.67
CA ILE A 13 -9.68 0.43 10.40
C ILE A 13 -10.67 0.90 9.34
N LEU A 14 -11.77 0.19 9.15
CA LEU A 14 -12.81 0.57 8.19
C LEU A 14 -13.44 1.93 8.54
N GLY A 15 -13.58 2.24 9.82
CA GLY A 15 -14.01 3.55 10.31
C GLY A 15 -13.02 4.67 9.95
N CYS A 16 -11.73 4.41 10.11
CA CYS A 16 -10.67 5.34 9.73
C CYS A 16 -10.62 5.56 8.20
N ILE A 17 -10.72 4.49 7.41
CA ILE A 17 -10.78 4.58 5.93
C ILE A 17 -11.98 5.42 5.50
N ARG A 18 -13.18 5.14 6.03
CA ARG A 18 -14.39 5.91 5.72
C ARG A 18 -14.24 7.38 6.08
N LYS A 19 -13.59 7.67 7.21
CA LYS A 19 -13.30 9.06 7.63
C LYS A 19 -12.32 9.73 6.66
N ALA A 20 -11.22 9.07 6.32
CA ALA A 20 -10.23 9.60 5.38
C ALA A 20 -10.82 9.81 3.98
N ASP A 21 -11.62 8.88 3.51
CA ASP A 21 -12.33 8.98 2.23
C ASP A 21 -13.24 10.20 2.19
N ARG A 22 -14.08 10.38 3.21
CA ARG A 22 -14.98 11.54 3.33
C ARG A 22 -14.21 12.87 3.42
N ASP A 23 -13.16 12.93 4.26
CA ASP A 23 -12.46 14.18 4.58
C ASP A 23 -11.56 14.64 3.41
N PHE A 24 -11.09 13.71 2.57
CA PHE A 24 -10.17 14.00 1.47
C PHE A 24 -10.70 13.63 0.08
N SER A 25 -11.93 13.13 -0.03
CA SER A 25 -12.54 12.65 -1.28
C SER A 25 -11.57 11.70 -2.02
N LEU A 26 -11.14 10.63 -1.31
CA LEU A 26 -10.13 9.73 -1.83
C LEU A 26 -10.65 8.86 -2.97
N ILE A 27 -11.91 8.39 -2.85
CA ILE A 27 -12.52 7.43 -3.78
C ILE A 27 -13.76 8.07 -4.41
N GLU A 28 -13.86 7.96 -5.73
CA GLU A 28 -14.96 8.49 -6.53
C GLU A 28 -15.67 7.35 -7.27
N ASP A 29 -16.89 7.59 -7.71
CA ASP A 29 -17.66 6.56 -8.42
C ASP A 29 -17.00 6.17 -9.75
N GLY A 30 -16.86 4.89 -9.99
CA GLY A 30 -16.19 4.34 -11.17
C GLY A 30 -14.66 4.28 -11.09
N ASP A 31 -14.03 4.63 -9.96
CA ASP A 31 -12.58 4.47 -9.81
C ASP A 31 -12.14 3.00 -9.96
N LYS A 32 -10.98 2.80 -10.58
CA LYS A 32 -10.22 1.55 -10.50
C LYS A 32 -8.93 1.79 -9.75
N ILE A 33 -8.79 1.16 -8.58
CA ILE A 33 -7.73 1.43 -7.60
C ILE A 33 -6.73 0.28 -7.57
N ALA A 34 -5.47 0.56 -7.89
CA ALA A 34 -4.39 -0.39 -7.67
C ALA A 34 -3.81 -0.23 -6.27
N VAL A 35 -3.69 -1.30 -5.51
CA VAL A 35 -2.98 -1.33 -4.22
C VAL A 35 -1.59 -1.91 -4.43
N GLY A 36 -0.55 -1.16 -4.07
CA GLY A 36 0.81 -1.69 -4.03
C GLY A 36 0.99 -2.63 -2.84
N VAL A 37 1.08 -3.93 -3.12
CA VAL A 37 1.16 -4.99 -2.12
C VAL A 37 2.61 -5.47 -2.01
N SER A 38 3.27 -5.12 -0.90
CA SER A 38 4.64 -5.59 -0.61
C SER A 38 4.69 -6.97 0.06
N GLY A 39 3.55 -7.50 0.47
CA GLY A 39 3.45 -8.68 1.34
C GLY A 39 3.56 -8.35 2.84
N GLY A 40 4.01 -7.15 3.20
CA GLY A 40 4.06 -6.71 4.59
C GLY A 40 2.70 -6.37 5.18
N LYS A 41 2.63 -6.30 6.52
CA LYS A 41 1.42 -6.09 7.32
C LYS A 41 0.52 -4.96 6.83
N ASP A 42 1.13 -3.79 6.53
CA ASP A 42 0.38 -2.57 6.20
C ASP A 42 -0.28 -2.67 4.83
N SER A 43 0.46 -3.14 3.82
CA SER A 43 -0.06 -3.30 2.47
C SER A 43 -1.14 -4.39 2.36
N MET A 44 -0.98 -5.47 3.12
CA MET A 44 -1.98 -6.55 3.18
C MET A 44 -3.24 -6.11 3.94
N ALA A 45 -3.07 -5.39 5.06
CA ALA A 45 -4.19 -4.81 5.80
C ALA A 45 -4.97 -3.80 4.95
N LEU A 46 -4.26 -2.93 4.19
CA LEU A 46 -4.88 -1.98 3.28
C LEU A 46 -5.70 -2.70 2.19
N LEU A 47 -5.10 -3.68 1.50
CA LEU A 47 -5.78 -4.43 0.44
C LEU A 47 -7.07 -5.06 0.96
N TYR A 48 -6.99 -5.77 2.08
CA TYR A 48 -8.16 -6.44 2.66
C TYR A 48 -9.20 -5.47 3.18
N ALA A 49 -8.78 -4.38 3.83
CA ALA A 49 -9.70 -3.37 4.32
C ALA A 49 -10.43 -2.65 3.17
N LEU A 50 -9.76 -2.31 2.06
CA LEU A 50 -10.41 -1.75 0.88
C LEU A 50 -11.38 -2.74 0.22
N HIS A 51 -11.01 -4.04 0.14
CA HIS A 51 -11.92 -5.08 -0.33
C HIS A 51 -13.19 -5.17 0.53
N LEU A 52 -13.06 -5.07 1.85
CA LEU A 52 -14.24 -5.03 2.73
C LEU A 52 -15.01 -3.71 2.58
N TYR A 53 -14.31 -2.59 2.39
CA TYR A 53 -14.93 -1.27 2.22
C TYR A 53 -15.81 -1.19 0.97
N GLN A 54 -15.43 -1.83 -0.13
CA GLN A 54 -16.26 -1.93 -1.36
C GLN A 54 -17.70 -2.36 -1.08
N LYS A 55 -17.94 -3.17 -0.03
CA LYS A 55 -19.27 -3.74 0.27
C LYS A 55 -20.26 -2.72 0.85
N PHE A 56 -19.77 -1.58 1.36
CA PHE A 56 -20.59 -0.56 2.01
C PHE A 56 -20.12 0.88 1.74
N ALA A 57 -19.18 1.06 0.82
CA ALA A 57 -18.76 2.38 0.35
C ALA A 57 -19.96 3.10 -0.30
N PRO A 58 -20.03 4.45 -0.20
CA PRO A 58 -21.10 5.22 -0.81
C PRO A 58 -21.05 5.23 -2.34
N VAL A 59 -19.91 4.85 -2.91
CA VAL A 59 -19.63 4.82 -4.35
C VAL A 59 -19.11 3.44 -4.76
N LYS A 60 -19.23 3.10 -6.05
CA LYS A 60 -18.69 1.86 -6.60
C LYS A 60 -17.29 2.09 -7.15
N PHE A 61 -16.36 1.19 -6.82
CA PHE A 61 -15.01 1.21 -7.35
C PHE A 61 -14.48 -0.21 -7.52
N GLU A 62 -13.51 -0.38 -8.42
CA GLU A 62 -12.79 -1.62 -8.63
C GLU A 62 -11.47 -1.61 -7.85
N LEU A 63 -11.01 -2.80 -7.43
CA LEU A 63 -9.80 -2.98 -6.63
C LEU A 63 -8.90 -4.03 -7.27
N VAL A 64 -7.62 -3.67 -7.42
CA VAL A 64 -6.57 -4.56 -7.96
C VAL A 64 -5.37 -4.56 -7.03
N GLY A 65 -4.93 -5.72 -6.58
CA GLY A 65 -3.66 -5.88 -5.86
C GLY A 65 -2.49 -6.07 -6.85
N ILE A 66 -1.40 -5.36 -6.66
CA ILE A 66 -0.18 -5.51 -7.46
C ILE A 66 1.02 -5.71 -6.56
N THR A 67 1.69 -6.86 -6.71
CA THR A 67 3.00 -7.11 -6.08
C THR A 67 4.10 -7.10 -7.13
N LEU A 68 5.18 -6.40 -6.83
CA LEU A 68 6.38 -6.38 -7.65
C LEU A 68 7.40 -7.36 -7.06
N LYS A 69 7.73 -8.44 -7.77
CA LYS A 69 8.84 -9.32 -7.44
C LYS A 69 10.12 -8.64 -7.86
N LEU A 70 10.82 -8.09 -6.89
CA LEU A 70 12.01 -7.27 -7.14
C LEU A 70 13.26 -8.09 -7.47
N GLY A 71 13.20 -9.42 -7.36
CA GLY A 71 14.34 -10.32 -7.59
C GLY A 71 15.18 -10.61 -6.34
N PHE A 72 14.79 -10.09 -5.15
CA PHE A 72 15.45 -10.49 -3.90
C PHE A 72 15.20 -11.97 -3.60
N PRO A 73 16.23 -12.72 -3.17
CA PRO A 73 16.08 -14.14 -2.87
C PRO A 73 15.21 -14.37 -1.63
N GLY A 74 14.46 -15.49 -1.62
CA GLY A 74 13.76 -15.97 -0.42
C GLY A 74 12.38 -15.34 -0.18
N MET A 75 11.84 -14.50 -1.08
CA MET A 75 10.48 -14.00 -0.97
C MET A 75 9.49 -14.94 -1.66
N ASP A 76 8.56 -15.48 -0.90
CA ASP A 76 7.46 -16.30 -1.39
C ASP A 76 6.12 -15.56 -1.27
N PHE A 77 5.51 -15.25 -2.41
CA PHE A 77 4.21 -14.55 -2.48
C PHE A 77 3.01 -15.50 -2.65
N ASN A 78 3.20 -16.83 -2.66
CA ASN A 78 2.11 -17.79 -2.78
C ASN A 78 1.01 -17.58 -1.72
N PRO A 79 1.33 -17.29 -0.43
CA PRO A 79 0.29 -17.00 0.56
C PRO A 79 -0.58 -15.78 0.23
N VAL A 80 -0.01 -14.79 -0.49
CA VAL A 80 -0.76 -13.61 -0.94
C VAL A 80 -1.66 -13.96 -2.13
N VAL A 81 -1.17 -14.78 -3.07
CA VAL A 81 -1.95 -15.27 -4.23
C VAL A 81 -3.17 -16.04 -3.72
N GLU A 82 -2.95 -17.05 -2.88
CA GLU A 82 -4.03 -17.88 -2.30
C GLU A 82 -5.05 -17.04 -1.52
N PHE A 83 -4.57 -16.04 -0.79
CA PHE A 83 -5.45 -15.11 -0.07
C PHE A 83 -6.33 -14.31 -1.02
N CYS A 84 -5.76 -13.75 -2.09
CA CYS A 84 -6.51 -12.96 -3.07
C CYS A 84 -7.52 -13.83 -3.83
N GLU A 85 -7.15 -15.02 -4.25
CA GLU A 85 -8.04 -15.99 -4.88
C GLU A 85 -9.23 -16.35 -3.97
N LYS A 86 -8.94 -16.70 -2.72
CA LYS A 86 -9.96 -17.02 -1.71
C LYS A 86 -10.99 -15.90 -1.51
N HIS A 87 -10.56 -14.66 -1.61
CA HIS A 87 -11.43 -13.50 -1.40
C HIS A 87 -11.99 -12.90 -2.69
N GLY A 88 -11.62 -13.42 -3.86
CA GLY A 88 -12.06 -12.90 -5.16
C GLY A 88 -11.49 -11.52 -5.46
N ILE A 89 -10.27 -11.23 -4.99
CA ILE A 89 -9.56 -9.97 -5.25
C ILE A 89 -8.72 -10.14 -6.51
N GLU A 90 -8.92 -9.26 -7.52
CA GLU A 90 -8.04 -9.20 -8.69
C GLU A 90 -6.60 -8.92 -8.24
N TYR A 91 -5.65 -9.79 -8.61
CA TYR A 91 -4.28 -9.70 -8.14
C TYR A 91 -3.27 -10.01 -9.23
N HIS A 92 -2.22 -9.21 -9.32
CA HIS A 92 -1.13 -9.36 -10.27
C HIS A 92 0.23 -9.44 -9.57
N LEU A 93 0.94 -10.52 -9.81
CA LEU A 93 2.32 -10.70 -9.40
C LEU A 93 3.22 -10.38 -10.60
N VAL A 94 4.01 -9.31 -10.49
CA VAL A 94 4.81 -8.77 -11.60
C VAL A 94 6.28 -9.06 -11.35
N ASP A 95 6.89 -9.85 -12.22
CA ASP A 95 8.35 -10.06 -12.21
C ASP A 95 9.07 -8.81 -12.69
N THR A 96 10.16 -8.44 -12.01
CA THR A 96 10.96 -7.27 -12.35
C THR A 96 12.46 -7.57 -12.20
N GLU A 97 13.28 -6.85 -12.93
CA GLU A 97 14.76 -6.93 -12.85
C GLU A 97 15.35 -5.85 -11.92
N VAL A 98 14.53 -5.29 -11.01
CA VAL A 98 14.97 -4.16 -10.16
C VAL A 98 16.18 -4.50 -9.33
N TYR A 99 16.26 -5.70 -8.77
CA TYR A 99 17.40 -6.13 -7.97
C TYR A 99 18.72 -6.15 -8.77
N GLU A 100 18.70 -6.69 -9.98
CA GLU A 100 19.89 -6.71 -10.85
C GLU A 100 20.32 -5.29 -11.26
N ILE A 101 19.36 -4.42 -11.60
CA ILE A 101 19.64 -3.01 -11.90
C ILE A 101 20.25 -2.31 -10.68
N LEU A 102 19.73 -2.57 -9.49
CA LEU A 102 20.22 -1.96 -8.25
C LEU A 102 21.64 -2.46 -7.89
N LYS A 103 21.97 -3.72 -8.15
CA LYS A 103 23.33 -4.24 -7.97
C LYS A 103 24.34 -3.51 -8.84
N LEU A 104 23.98 -3.25 -10.11
CA LEU A 104 24.86 -2.53 -11.04
C LEU A 104 25.07 -1.07 -10.62
N ASN A 105 24.15 -0.48 -9.87
CA ASN A 105 24.19 0.89 -9.37
C ASN A 105 24.45 0.97 -7.85
N GLY A 106 24.93 -0.12 -7.25
CA GLY A 106 25.28 -0.19 -5.83
C GLY A 106 26.44 0.72 -5.45
N THR A 107 26.52 1.03 -4.16
CA THR A 107 27.66 1.75 -3.59
C THR A 107 28.90 0.83 -3.57
N PRO A 108 30.15 1.37 -3.51
CA PRO A 108 31.37 0.58 -3.45
C PRO A 108 31.42 -0.47 -2.31
N ASP A 109 30.66 -0.25 -1.23
CA ASP A 109 30.48 -1.15 -0.08
C ASP A 109 29.35 -2.17 -0.31
N GLY A 110 28.80 -2.28 -1.52
CA GLY A 110 27.78 -3.28 -1.89
C GLY A 110 26.37 -2.98 -1.38
N LYS A 111 26.13 -1.80 -0.80
CA LYS A 111 24.81 -1.42 -0.32
C LYS A 111 23.90 -1.01 -1.46
N ILE A 112 22.67 -1.50 -1.43
CA ILE A 112 21.63 -1.15 -2.39
C ILE A 112 20.98 0.18 -1.98
N PRO A 113 20.94 1.21 -2.84
CA PRO A 113 20.36 2.50 -2.51
C PRO A 113 18.83 2.40 -2.40
N CYS A 114 18.29 2.42 -1.19
CA CYS A 114 16.84 2.33 -0.91
C CYS A 114 16.03 3.41 -1.63
N SER A 115 16.58 4.61 -1.77
CA SER A 115 15.92 5.71 -2.49
C SER A 115 15.70 5.41 -3.98
N LEU A 116 16.68 4.76 -4.63
CA LEU A 116 16.59 4.35 -6.02
C LEU A 116 15.61 3.18 -6.18
N CYS A 117 15.67 2.19 -5.28
CA CYS A 117 14.71 1.08 -5.22
C CYS A 117 13.27 1.60 -5.11
N SER A 118 13.03 2.56 -4.23
CA SER A 118 11.70 3.17 -4.04
C SER A 118 11.20 3.89 -5.30
N LYS A 119 12.09 4.58 -6.02
CA LYS A 119 11.75 5.23 -7.30
C LYS A 119 11.35 4.23 -8.37
N PHE A 120 12.11 3.13 -8.53
CA PHE A 120 11.76 2.06 -9.48
C PHE A 120 10.45 1.38 -9.12
N LYS A 121 10.26 0.99 -7.85
CA LYS A 121 9.00 0.40 -7.39
C LYS A 121 7.80 1.29 -7.73
N LYS A 122 7.90 2.58 -7.44
CA LYS A 122 6.83 3.54 -7.73
C LYS A 122 6.56 3.65 -9.23
N ALA A 123 7.59 3.76 -10.07
CA ALA A 123 7.45 3.89 -11.52
C ALA A 123 6.80 2.64 -12.14
N ILE A 124 7.24 1.43 -11.74
CA ILE A 124 6.69 0.17 -12.24
C ILE A 124 5.25 -0.03 -11.77
N LEU A 125 4.94 0.31 -10.50
CA LEU A 125 3.59 0.23 -9.97
C LEU A 125 2.62 1.16 -10.72
N ILE A 126 3.03 2.39 -11.02
CA ILE A 126 2.24 3.33 -11.82
C ILE A 126 2.01 2.75 -13.21
N LYS A 127 3.10 2.35 -13.91
CA LYS A 127 3.01 1.78 -15.25
C LYS A 127 2.04 0.59 -15.29
N LYS A 128 2.22 -0.37 -14.37
CA LYS A 128 1.35 -1.56 -14.33
C LYS A 128 -0.08 -1.23 -13.97
N GLY A 129 -0.31 -0.34 -13.01
CA GLY A 129 -1.66 0.13 -12.67
C GLY A 129 -2.35 0.77 -13.87
N THR A 130 -1.66 1.66 -14.60
CA THR A 130 -2.20 2.30 -15.81
C THR A 130 -2.51 1.28 -16.92
N GLU A 131 -1.62 0.28 -17.15
CA GLU A 131 -1.86 -0.81 -18.10
C GLU A 131 -3.13 -1.62 -17.77
N LEU A 132 -3.47 -1.73 -16.48
CA LEU A 132 -4.68 -2.39 -15.99
C LEU A 132 -5.91 -1.46 -15.94
N GLY A 133 -5.78 -0.24 -16.43
CA GLY A 133 -6.85 0.76 -16.43
C GLY A 133 -7.11 1.43 -15.08
N CYS A 134 -6.18 1.32 -14.12
CA CYS A 134 -6.32 1.99 -12.83
C CYS A 134 -6.00 3.48 -12.93
N ASN A 135 -6.90 4.33 -12.43
CA ASN A 135 -6.72 5.78 -12.32
C ASN A 135 -6.22 6.22 -10.95
N LYS A 136 -6.24 5.30 -9.95
CA LYS A 136 -5.73 5.57 -8.60
C LYS A 136 -4.76 4.49 -8.13
N ILE A 137 -3.72 4.91 -7.39
CA ILE A 137 -2.77 4.03 -6.71
C ILE A 137 -2.89 4.25 -5.21
N SER A 138 -3.22 3.20 -4.47
CA SER A 138 -3.36 3.24 -3.02
C SER A 138 -2.08 2.76 -2.34
N MET A 139 -1.59 3.56 -1.40
CA MET A 139 -0.39 3.31 -0.60
C MET A 139 -0.76 3.15 0.87
N ALA A 140 -0.06 2.24 1.56
CA ALA A 140 -0.40 1.84 2.92
C ALA A 140 0.17 2.74 4.03
N HIS A 141 0.54 3.98 3.71
CA HIS A 141 1.02 4.91 4.73
C HIS A 141 -0.09 5.24 5.73
N HIS A 142 0.27 5.23 7.02
CA HIS A 142 -0.64 5.40 8.14
C HIS A 142 -0.31 6.63 9.00
N ALA A 143 -0.99 6.81 10.14
CA ALA A 143 -0.85 8.01 10.97
C ALA A 143 0.58 8.17 11.53
N ASP A 144 1.20 7.08 11.96
CA ASP A 144 2.55 7.10 12.53
C ASP A 144 3.58 7.50 11.47
N ASP A 145 3.48 6.99 10.23
CA ASP A 145 4.31 7.43 9.09
C ASP A 145 4.18 8.94 8.84
N ALA A 146 2.98 9.49 9.02
CA ALA A 146 2.74 10.92 8.82
C ALA A 146 3.47 11.77 9.89
N VAL A 147 3.46 11.31 11.14
CA VAL A 147 4.19 11.95 12.25
C VAL A 147 5.70 11.83 12.05
N GLU A 148 6.18 10.62 11.73
CA GLU A 148 7.61 10.38 11.44
C GLU A 148 8.10 11.25 10.28
N THR A 149 7.33 11.32 9.19
CA THR A 149 7.66 12.17 8.04
C THR A 149 7.70 13.65 8.43
N LEU A 150 6.76 14.12 9.26
CA LEU A 150 6.73 15.49 9.75
C LEU A 150 7.98 15.82 10.57
N VAL A 151 8.35 14.95 11.51
CA VAL A 151 9.54 15.10 12.36
C VAL A 151 10.81 15.09 11.51
N MET A 152 10.94 14.11 10.60
CA MET A 152 12.10 14.03 9.72
C MET A 152 12.24 15.28 8.83
N ASN A 153 11.16 15.76 8.23
CA ASN A 153 11.18 16.97 7.41
C ASN A 153 11.57 18.21 8.23
N THR A 154 11.09 18.30 9.47
CA THR A 154 11.42 19.41 10.36
C THR A 154 12.91 19.41 10.74
N ILE A 155 13.45 18.24 11.08
CA ILE A 155 14.85 18.11 11.56
C ILE A 155 15.85 18.21 10.39
N TYR A 156 15.62 17.49 9.30
CA TYR A 156 16.60 17.36 8.21
C TYR A 156 16.41 18.38 7.09
N ASN A 157 15.18 18.80 6.83
CA ASN A 157 14.87 19.65 5.69
C ASN A 157 14.44 21.08 6.09
N GLY A 158 14.24 21.35 7.39
CA GLY A 158 13.92 22.68 7.90
C GLY A 158 12.50 23.19 7.56
N PHE A 159 11.57 22.31 7.22
CA PHE A 159 10.19 22.70 6.93
C PHE A 159 9.14 21.75 7.54
N LEU A 160 7.99 22.32 7.93
CA LEU A 160 6.86 21.60 8.52
C LEU A 160 5.96 21.04 7.42
N SER A 161 6.15 19.77 7.09
CA SER A 161 5.33 19.11 6.06
C SER A 161 5.34 17.59 6.24
N THR A 162 4.22 16.97 5.91
CA THR A 162 4.09 15.52 5.73
C THR A 162 3.53 15.20 4.35
N PHE A 163 3.33 13.94 4.03
CA PHE A 163 2.74 13.54 2.75
C PHE A 163 1.24 13.88 2.70
N LYS A 164 0.75 14.17 1.48
CA LYS A 164 -0.68 14.45 1.24
C LYS A 164 -1.49 13.15 1.22
N PRO A 165 -2.67 13.09 1.84
CA PRO A 165 -3.58 11.94 1.74
C PRO A 165 -4.05 11.63 0.31
N LYS A 166 -4.24 12.66 -0.52
CA LYS A 166 -4.55 12.58 -1.96
C LYS A 166 -3.56 13.43 -2.74
N MET A 167 -2.95 12.89 -3.80
CA MET A 167 -1.97 13.59 -4.61
C MET A 167 -2.08 13.16 -6.07
N TYR A 168 -2.46 14.10 -6.94
CA TYR A 168 -2.48 13.89 -8.39
C TYR A 168 -1.08 14.03 -8.99
N LEU A 169 -0.75 13.19 -9.95
CA LEU A 169 0.51 13.16 -10.67
C LEU A 169 0.27 13.51 -12.15
N ASP A 170 0.45 14.77 -12.50
CA ASP A 170 0.18 15.32 -13.85
C ASP A 170 0.85 14.55 -14.99
N ARG A 171 2.08 14.06 -14.76
CA ARG A 171 2.86 13.36 -15.80
C ARG A 171 2.33 11.98 -16.17
N THR A 172 1.57 11.36 -15.28
CA THR A 172 1.11 9.97 -15.44
C THR A 172 -0.40 9.85 -15.39
N ASP A 173 -1.11 10.96 -15.18
CA ASP A 173 -2.56 11.02 -15.02
C ASP A 173 -3.10 10.01 -13.98
N VAL A 174 -2.37 9.87 -12.87
CA VAL A 174 -2.70 8.94 -11.79
C VAL A 174 -2.79 9.69 -10.47
N THR A 175 -3.78 9.36 -9.65
CA THR A 175 -3.90 9.88 -8.30
C THR A 175 -3.39 8.88 -7.26
N PHE A 176 -2.44 9.32 -6.44
CA PHE A 176 -2.05 8.58 -5.23
C PHE A 176 -2.99 8.87 -4.08
N ILE A 177 -3.45 7.81 -3.39
CA ILE A 177 -4.31 7.91 -2.21
C ILE A 177 -3.72 7.13 -1.03
N ARG A 178 -4.01 7.58 0.20
CA ARG A 178 -3.54 6.96 1.46
C ARG A 178 -4.70 6.77 2.43
N PRO A 179 -5.52 5.72 2.24
CA PRO A 179 -6.73 5.52 3.04
C PRO A 179 -6.46 5.26 4.53
N LEU A 180 -5.26 4.74 4.88
CA LEU A 180 -4.88 4.44 6.26
C LEU A 180 -4.34 5.65 7.04
N VAL A 181 -4.37 6.87 6.48
CA VAL A 181 -3.77 8.08 7.08
C VAL A 181 -4.28 8.40 8.51
N TYR A 182 -5.44 7.90 8.89
CA TYR A 182 -6.01 8.02 10.24
C TYR A 182 -5.89 6.74 11.08
N CYS A 183 -5.28 5.68 10.55
CA CYS A 183 -5.05 4.44 11.30
C CYS A 183 -3.73 4.53 12.07
N TYR A 184 -3.72 4.02 13.30
CA TYR A 184 -2.48 3.83 14.06
C TYR A 184 -1.86 2.47 13.74
N GLU A 185 -0.54 2.39 13.82
CA GLU A 185 0.23 1.18 13.50
C GLU A 185 -0.22 -0.02 14.36
N ASP A 186 -0.46 0.17 15.65
CA ASP A 186 -0.91 -0.88 16.56
C ASP A 186 -2.24 -1.54 16.11
N ASP A 187 -3.16 -0.74 15.59
CA ASP A 187 -4.42 -1.26 15.05
C ASP A 187 -4.19 -2.08 13.77
N ILE A 188 -3.27 -1.63 12.93
CA ILE A 188 -2.91 -2.33 11.69
C ILE A 188 -2.21 -3.66 12.02
N ILE A 189 -1.26 -3.67 12.95
CA ILE A 189 -0.60 -4.90 13.45
C ILE A 189 -1.65 -5.88 13.97
N ALA A 190 -2.56 -5.42 14.82
CA ALA A 190 -3.60 -6.26 15.42
C ALA A 190 -4.58 -6.83 14.37
N ALA A 191 -4.88 -6.09 13.31
CA ALA A 191 -5.71 -6.55 12.20
C ALA A 191 -4.95 -7.51 11.28
N ALA A 192 -3.73 -7.17 10.89
CA ALA A 192 -2.91 -7.97 9.98
C ALA A 192 -2.66 -9.37 10.55
N ASN A 193 -2.22 -9.46 11.80
CA ASN A 193 -1.95 -10.75 12.46
C ASN A 193 -3.15 -11.70 12.53
N ARG A 194 -4.36 -11.20 12.32
CA ARG A 194 -5.59 -11.99 12.44
C ARG A 194 -6.27 -12.30 11.12
N HIS A 195 -6.05 -11.46 10.11
CA HIS A 195 -6.91 -11.47 8.93
C HIS A 195 -6.16 -11.69 7.62
N VAL A 196 -4.85 -11.44 7.59
CA VAL A 196 -4.08 -11.50 6.34
C VAL A 196 -2.77 -12.27 6.50
N PRO A 197 -2.26 -12.92 5.45
CA PRO A 197 -0.92 -13.48 5.45
C PRO A 197 0.11 -12.35 5.40
N ILE A 198 1.27 -12.59 6.02
CA ILE A 198 2.41 -11.67 5.99
C ILE A 198 3.61 -12.40 5.40
N VAL A 199 4.19 -11.83 4.35
CA VAL A 199 5.43 -12.31 3.74
C VAL A 199 6.60 -11.56 4.38
N PRO A 200 7.56 -12.27 5.00
CA PRO A 200 8.75 -11.63 5.56
C PRO A 200 9.56 -10.90 4.47
N SER A 201 9.98 -9.68 4.75
CA SER A 201 10.89 -8.96 3.86
C SER A 201 12.29 -9.53 3.99
N THR A 202 12.94 -9.76 2.85
CA THR A 202 14.36 -10.17 2.75
C THR A 202 15.25 -9.04 2.24
N CYS A 203 14.69 -7.84 2.18
CA CYS A 203 15.37 -6.62 1.74
C CYS A 203 16.10 -5.94 2.90
#